data_bb6a5fdb512dd750c39d87545794af04
#
_entry.id   bb6a5fdb512dd750c39d87545794af04
#
_cell.length_a   1.000
_cell.length_b   1.000
_cell.length_c   1.000
_cell.angle_alpha   90.00
_cell.angle_beta   90.00
_cell.angle_gamma   90.00
#
_symmetry.space_group_name_H-M   'P 1'
#
loop_
_entity.id
_entity.type
_entity.pdbx_description
1 polymer ?
#
loop_
_entity_poly.entity_id
_entity_poly.type
_entity_poly.pdbx_seq_one_letter_code
_entity_poly.pdbx_strand_id
1 'polypeptide(L)'
;MAAANEDRKTDPGKEFGRTGTMKIAVISDIHGNLPALEAVLRDAEKRGIAEFIFAGDYCLSGPYPDACISAVRQVRNKHIIRGNEERYLENLIGKDQREWIDGQMQISYWCFRNIAPENLRYLTELPHTLDFSIGGARIHLAHSLDNWIPDCESRLWGPDVIAKQFADTQLLPDTLSGHIRSLLERDPSFQDALSGLEEGIYLFGHTHVQWSYKVTGRNVYLVNPGSCGLPLDGIIDSVPYAVLTIRESGEMEIENVRIPFDKQQYADQLKTTTQFTEANVWSRVILRELMTAREHLTFFLEYAEQYARKINDPRRPYSVETWESAYKAWEQDLLQKA
;
A
#
# COMPACT_ATOMS: atom_id res chain seq x y z
N MET A 1 -28.49 2.81 -21.42
CA MET A 1 -29.21 1.67 -20.82
C MET A 1 -28.43 1.28 -19.59
N ALA A 2 -28.99 1.52 -18.42
CA ALA A 2 -28.35 1.24 -17.15
C ALA A 2 -28.35 -0.28 -16.92
N ALA A 3 -27.15 -0.88 -16.80
CA ALA A 3 -27.03 -2.26 -16.39
C ALA A 3 -27.25 -2.32 -14.85
N ALA A 4 -28.25 -3.10 -14.48
CA ALA A 4 -28.66 -3.32 -13.11
C ALA A 4 -27.50 -3.92 -12.30
N ASN A 5 -27.22 -3.28 -11.19
CA ASN A 5 -26.40 -3.80 -10.11
C ASN A 5 -27.21 -4.98 -9.51
N GLU A 6 -26.89 -6.20 -9.90
CA GLU A 6 -27.39 -7.38 -9.18
C GLU A 6 -26.73 -7.40 -7.80
N ASP A 7 -27.52 -7.11 -6.79
CA ASP A 7 -27.22 -7.40 -5.39
C ASP A 7 -26.74 -8.86 -5.29
N ARG A 8 -25.42 -9.06 -5.24
CA ARG A 8 -24.85 -10.34 -4.81
C ARG A 8 -25.23 -10.49 -3.34
N LYS A 9 -26.33 -11.18 -3.11
CA LYS A 9 -26.73 -11.67 -1.79
C LYS A 9 -25.50 -12.29 -1.13
N THR A 10 -25.08 -11.68 -0.01
CA THR A 10 -24.10 -12.24 0.91
C THR A 10 -24.50 -13.68 1.19
N ASP A 11 -23.59 -14.60 0.87
CA ASP A 11 -23.74 -16.01 1.22
C ASP A 11 -23.62 -16.14 2.74
N PRO A 12 -24.68 -16.46 3.49
CA PRO A 12 -24.65 -16.57 4.95
C PRO A 12 -23.96 -17.84 5.44
N GLY A 13 -23.28 -18.59 4.57
CA GLY A 13 -22.82 -19.95 4.81
C GLY A 13 -21.34 -20.21 4.68
N LYS A 14 -20.44 -19.23 4.79
CA LYS A 14 -19.02 -19.55 5.01
C LYS A 14 -18.84 -19.97 6.46
N GLU A 15 -18.86 -21.30 6.65
CA GLU A 15 -18.78 -21.95 7.95
C GLU A 15 -17.41 -21.68 8.61
N PHE A 16 -17.45 -21.39 9.91
CA PHE A 16 -16.27 -21.46 10.75
C PHE A 16 -15.63 -22.85 10.62
N GLY A 17 -14.30 -22.90 10.53
CA GLY A 17 -13.58 -24.16 10.53
C GLY A 17 -13.91 -25.01 11.76
N ARG A 18 -13.51 -26.28 11.79
CA ARG A 18 -13.78 -27.25 12.89
C ARG A 18 -13.47 -26.72 14.30
N THR A 19 -12.74 -25.62 14.41
CA THR A 19 -12.36 -24.95 15.68
C THR A 19 -13.30 -23.80 16.08
N GLY A 20 -14.38 -23.51 15.34
CA GLY A 20 -15.23 -22.34 15.56
C GLY A 20 -14.50 -21.01 15.33
N THR A 21 -13.46 -21.02 14.50
CA THR A 21 -12.59 -19.85 14.25
C THR A 21 -12.36 -19.69 12.76
N MET A 22 -12.46 -18.44 12.27
CA MET A 22 -12.11 -18.04 10.91
C MET A 22 -10.90 -17.11 10.97
N LYS A 23 -9.88 -17.37 10.14
CA LYS A 23 -8.71 -16.52 9.98
C LYS A 23 -8.69 -15.92 8.59
N ILE A 24 -8.39 -14.63 8.50
CA ILE A 24 -8.39 -13.85 7.26
C ILE A 24 -7.06 -13.11 7.17
N ALA A 25 -6.33 -13.28 6.07
CA ALA A 25 -5.14 -12.47 5.80
C ALA A 25 -5.55 -11.16 5.13
N VAL A 26 -5.07 -10.04 5.64
CA VAL A 26 -5.23 -8.70 5.04
C VAL A 26 -3.88 -8.26 4.50
N ILE A 27 -3.82 -8.01 3.20
CA ILE A 27 -2.60 -7.67 2.45
C ILE A 27 -2.87 -6.40 1.66
N SER A 28 -1.92 -5.47 1.66
CA SER A 28 -2.00 -4.22 0.90
C SER A 28 -0.64 -3.84 0.32
N ASP A 29 -0.64 -2.95 -0.65
CA ASP A 29 0.54 -2.25 -1.14
C ASP A 29 1.66 -3.23 -1.55
N ILE A 30 1.34 -4.11 -2.50
CA ILE A 30 2.24 -5.17 -3.00
C ILE A 30 3.34 -4.58 -3.89
N HIS A 31 3.02 -3.52 -4.63
CA HIS A 31 3.98 -2.74 -5.40
C HIS A 31 4.91 -3.56 -6.29
N GLY A 32 4.40 -4.56 -6.98
CA GLY A 32 5.19 -5.38 -7.90
C GLY A 32 6.30 -6.22 -7.24
N ASN A 33 6.27 -6.38 -5.90
CA ASN A 33 7.23 -7.19 -5.15
C ASN A 33 6.73 -8.64 -5.00
N LEU A 34 6.89 -9.43 -6.07
CA LEU A 34 6.45 -10.82 -6.08
C LEU A 34 7.09 -11.67 -4.98
N PRO A 35 8.40 -11.60 -4.71
CA PRO A 35 9.01 -12.39 -3.64
C PRO A 35 8.40 -12.13 -2.25
N ALA A 36 8.05 -10.87 -1.95
CA ALA A 36 7.39 -10.51 -0.71
C ALA A 36 5.95 -11.06 -0.65
N LEU A 37 5.17 -10.88 -1.72
CA LEU A 37 3.83 -11.44 -1.82
C LEU A 37 3.84 -12.96 -1.63
N GLU A 38 4.71 -13.68 -2.31
CA GLU A 38 4.85 -15.12 -2.17
C GLU A 38 5.24 -15.54 -0.75
N ALA A 39 6.09 -14.76 -0.08
CA ALA A 39 6.47 -15.03 1.30
C ALA A 39 5.27 -14.89 2.24
N VAL A 40 4.46 -13.84 2.08
CA VAL A 40 3.21 -13.64 2.83
C VAL A 40 2.19 -14.76 2.55
N LEU A 41 1.98 -15.13 1.28
CA LEU A 41 1.05 -16.20 0.93
C LEU A 41 1.49 -17.56 1.52
N ARG A 42 2.79 -17.87 1.49
CA ARG A 42 3.32 -19.09 2.14
C ARG A 42 3.16 -19.09 3.67
N ASP A 43 3.31 -17.94 4.31
CA ASP A 43 3.08 -17.85 5.77
C ASP A 43 1.59 -18.00 6.11
N ALA A 44 0.71 -17.37 5.34
CA ALA A 44 -0.74 -17.52 5.46
C ALA A 44 -1.17 -18.99 5.31
N GLU A 45 -0.62 -19.70 4.33
CA GLU A 45 -0.87 -21.13 4.12
C GLU A 45 -0.43 -21.96 5.34
N LYS A 46 0.78 -21.73 5.88
CA LYS A 46 1.27 -22.42 7.08
C LYS A 46 0.42 -22.16 8.31
N ARG A 47 -0.23 -20.98 8.41
CA ARG A 47 -1.19 -20.62 9.47
C ARG A 47 -2.58 -21.18 9.25
N GLY A 48 -2.80 -21.88 8.12
CA GLY A 48 -4.11 -22.44 7.74
C GLY A 48 -5.13 -21.36 7.37
N ILE A 49 -4.68 -20.21 6.88
CA ILE A 49 -5.55 -19.12 6.43
C ILE A 49 -6.05 -19.46 5.03
N ALA A 50 -7.36 -19.41 4.83
CA ALA A 50 -8.01 -19.71 3.57
C ALA A 50 -8.78 -18.52 2.98
N GLU A 51 -8.95 -17.44 3.73
CA GLU A 51 -9.68 -16.23 3.32
C GLU A 51 -8.71 -15.06 3.24
N PHE A 52 -8.83 -14.22 2.21
CA PHE A 52 -7.92 -13.13 1.94
C PHE A 52 -8.66 -11.82 1.64
N ILE A 53 -8.07 -10.71 2.06
CA ILE A 53 -8.51 -9.36 1.71
C ILE A 53 -7.30 -8.63 1.14
N PHE A 54 -7.47 -8.06 -0.05
CA PHE A 54 -6.45 -7.26 -0.71
C PHE A 54 -6.92 -5.81 -0.84
N ALA A 55 -6.15 -4.89 -0.27
CA ALA A 55 -6.55 -3.49 -0.12
C ALA A 55 -5.92 -2.53 -1.14
N GLY A 56 -5.48 -3.01 -2.31
CA GLY A 56 -5.01 -2.18 -3.43
C GLY A 56 -3.49 -2.11 -3.60
N ASP A 57 -3.06 -1.37 -4.62
CA ASP A 57 -1.68 -1.09 -5.03
C ASP A 57 -0.84 -2.35 -5.29
N TYR A 58 -1.15 -3.02 -6.44
CA TYR A 58 -0.53 -4.29 -6.81
C TYR A 58 0.73 -4.15 -7.64
N CYS A 59 0.95 -3.01 -8.27
CA CYS A 59 1.94 -2.80 -9.33
C CYS A 59 2.83 -1.58 -9.07
N LEU A 60 3.39 -0.96 -10.12
CA LEU A 60 4.37 0.13 -10.11
C LEU A 60 5.68 -0.26 -9.40
N SER A 61 6.10 0.38 -8.40
CA SER A 61 7.39 0.39 -7.68
C SER A 61 8.35 -0.81 -7.87
N GLY A 62 7.85 -2.05 -7.91
CA GLY A 62 8.65 -3.26 -8.10
C GLY A 62 8.62 -3.84 -9.52
N PRO A 63 9.55 -4.77 -9.84
CA PRO A 63 9.79 -5.21 -11.21
C PRO A 63 8.89 -6.36 -11.70
N TYR A 64 7.95 -6.83 -10.87
CA TYR A 64 7.11 -7.99 -11.22
C TYR A 64 5.61 -7.68 -11.21
N PRO A 65 5.14 -6.57 -11.86
CA PRO A 65 3.73 -6.17 -11.77
C PRO A 65 2.78 -7.24 -12.27
N ASP A 66 3.02 -7.79 -13.46
CA ASP A 66 2.16 -8.80 -14.07
C ASP A 66 2.08 -10.10 -13.26
N ALA A 67 3.23 -10.54 -12.74
CA ALA A 67 3.31 -11.74 -11.93
C ALA A 67 2.60 -11.57 -10.57
N CYS A 68 2.68 -10.40 -9.94
CA CYS A 68 1.93 -10.08 -8.71
C CYS A 68 0.42 -10.13 -8.95
N ILE A 69 -0.06 -9.50 -10.03
CA ILE A 69 -1.49 -9.53 -10.38
C ILE A 69 -1.95 -10.96 -10.67
N SER A 70 -1.14 -11.73 -11.43
CA SER A 70 -1.43 -13.13 -11.72
C SER A 70 -1.50 -13.98 -10.46
N ALA A 71 -0.59 -13.79 -9.50
CA ALA A 71 -0.60 -14.48 -8.21
C ALA A 71 -1.86 -14.13 -7.39
N VAL A 72 -2.20 -12.85 -7.29
CA VAL A 72 -3.42 -12.39 -6.60
C VAL A 72 -4.68 -12.97 -7.25
N ARG A 73 -4.75 -13.00 -8.59
CA ARG A 73 -5.88 -13.58 -9.32
C ARG A 73 -6.10 -15.07 -9.00
N GLN A 74 -5.03 -15.82 -8.74
CA GLN A 74 -5.10 -17.26 -8.42
C GLN A 74 -5.58 -17.54 -6.99
N VAL A 75 -5.49 -16.58 -6.08
CA VAL A 75 -6.07 -16.72 -4.73
C VAL A 75 -7.59 -16.90 -4.85
N ARG A 76 -8.13 -17.99 -4.30
CA ARG A 76 -9.54 -18.36 -4.53
C ARG A 76 -10.52 -17.54 -3.72
N ASN A 77 -10.41 -17.57 -2.41
CA ASN A 77 -11.34 -16.90 -1.51
C ASN A 77 -10.78 -15.53 -1.15
N LYS A 78 -11.21 -14.49 -1.87
CA LYS A 78 -10.72 -13.16 -1.64
C LYS A 78 -11.78 -12.09 -1.83
N HIS A 79 -11.64 -11.03 -1.05
CA HIS A 79 -12.22 -9.72 -1.30
C HIS A 79 -11.08 -8.80 -1.75
N ILE A 80 -11.30 -8.04 -2.79
CA ILE A 80 -10.24 -7.28 -3.46
C ILE A 80 -10.76 -5.96 -3.99
N ILE A 81 -9.99 -4.90 -3.77
CA ILE A 81 -10.23 -3.56 -4.32
C ILE A 81 -9.01 -3.07 -5.06
N ARG A 82 -9.13 -2.00 -5.82
CA ARG A 82 -7.99 -1.27 -6.38
C ARG A 82 -7.55 -0.12 -5.48
N GLY A 83 -6.26 0.24 -5.56
CA GLY A 83 -5.70 1.42 -4.92
C GLY A 83 -5.56 2.61 -5.87
N ASN A 84 -4.72 3.56 -5.52
CA ASN A 84 -4.47 4.75 -6.35
C ASN A 84 -3.52 4.47 -7.51
N GLU A 85 -2.61 3.52 -7.41
CA GLU A 85 -1.64 3.21 -8.48
C GLU A 85 -2.30 2.60 -9.70
N GLU A 86 -3.34 1.79 -9.54
CA GLU A 86 -4.10 1.23 -10.65
C GLU A 86 -4.71 2.32 -11.52
N ARG A 87 -5.07 3.47 -10.95
CA ARG A 87 -5.59 4.63 -11.71
C ARG A 87 -4.52 5.26 -12.60
N TYR A 88 -3.24 5.25 -12.21
CA TYR A 88 -2.18 5.75 -13.09
C TYR A 88 -2.07 4.93 -14.37
N LEU A 89 -2.24 3.62 -14.28
CA LEU A 89 -2.26 2.73 -15.46
C LEU A 89 -3.53 2.89 -16.29
N GLU A 90 -4.69 2.99 -15.64
CA GLU A 90 -5.97 3.26 -16.31
C GLU A 90 -5.88 4.54 -17.17
N ASN A 91 -5.26 5.59 -16.66
CA ASN A 91 -5.07 6.85 -17.36
C ASN A 91 -4.18 6.75 -18.60
N LEU A 92 -3.46 5.66 -18.81
CA LEU A 92 -2.63 5.41 -19.98
C LEU A 92 -3.36 4.62 -21.08
N ILE A 93 -4.51 4.02 -20.77
CA ILE A 93 -5.29 3.25 -21.74
C ILE A 93 -5.72 4.15 -22.91
N GLY A 94 -5.43 3.69 -24.12
CA GLY A 94 -5.81 4.40 -25.37
C GLY A 94 -4.94 5.61 -25.68
N LYS A 95 -3.95 5.97 -24.87
CA LYS A 95 -3.01 7.04 -25.21
C LYS A 95 -1.92 6.55 -26.16
N ASP A 96 -1.46 7.46 -27.02
CA ASP A 96 -0.37 7.18 -27.95
C ASP A 96 0.96 7.09 -27.19
N GLN A 97 1.59 5.93 -27.26
CA GLN A 97 2.88 5.70 -26.58
C GLN A 97 4.02 6.60 -27.10
N ARG A 98 3.87 7.20 -28.29
CA ARG A 98 4.85 8.17 -28.81
C ARG A 98 4.86 9.48 -28.00
N GLU A 99 3.80 9.75 -27.25
CA GLU A 99 3.69 10.90 -26.35
C GLU A 99 4.23 10.62 -24.93
N TRP A 100 4.70 9.40 -24.67
CA TRP A 100 5.22 9.00 -23.36
C TRP A 100 6.68 9.42 -23.19
N ILE A 101 6.89 10.72 -23.03
CA ILE A 101 8.20 11.37 -23.00
C ILE A 101 8.55 12.00 -21.64
N ASP A 102 7.69 11.83 -20.63
CA ASP A 102 7.88 12.44 -19.31
C ASP A 102 8.75 11.57 -18.42
N GLY A 103 9.82 12.14 -17.86
CA GLY A 103 10.71 11.45 -16.95
C GLY A 103 10.02 11.03 -15.65
N GLN A 104 9.15 11.90 -15.14
CA GLN A 104 8.36 11.61 -13.95
C GLN A 104 7.40 10.41 -14.11
N MET A 105 6.97 10.12 -15.34
CA MET A 105 6.01 9.05 -15.61
C MET A 105 6.65 7.74 -16.06
N GLN A 106 7.96 7.65 -16.12
CA GLN A 106 8.68 6.47 -16.66
C GLN A 106 8.30 5.17 -15.96
N ILE A 107 8.08 5.19 -14.65
CA ILE A 107 7.65 3.99 -13.92
C ILE A 107 6.27 3.50 -14.36
N SER A 108 5.32 4.42 -14.56
CA SER A 108 3.97 4.08 -15.02
C SER A 108 4.00 3.57 -16.46
N TYR A 109 4.82 4.20 -17.33
CA TYR A 109 5.00 3.77 -18.72
C TYR A 109 5.63 2.38 -18.80
N TRP A 110 6.68 2.14 -18.02
CA TRP A 110 7.32 0.83 -17.95
C TRP A 110 6.34 -0.23 -17.45
N CYS A 111 5.65 0.04 -16.36
CA CYS A 111 4.69 -0.88 -15.76
C CYS A 111 3.58 -1.24 -16.74
N PHE A 112 2.99 -0.23 -17.41
CA PHE A 112 1.94 -0.45 -18.41
C PHE A 112 2.39 -1.38 -19.56
N ARG A 113 3.64 -1.21 -20.04
CA ARG A 113 4.20 -2.07 -21.10
C ARG A 113 4.49 -3.50 -20.63
N ASN A 114 4.64 -3.70 -19.31
CA ASN A 114 5.02 -4.99 -18.72
C ASN A 114 3.87 -5.69 -17.97
N ILE A 115 2.63 -5.24 -18.17
CA ILE A 115 1.42 -5.90 -17.68
C ILE A 115 0.67 -6.48 -18.88
N ALA A 116 0.26 -7.75 -18.77
CA ALA A 116 -0.58 -8.37 -19.79
C ALA A 116 -1.95 -7.67 -19.88
N PRO A 117 -2.52 -7.52 -21.08
CA PRO A 117 -3.80 -6.81 -21.29
C PRO A 117 -4.96 -7.35 -20.42
N GLU A 118 -5.00 -8.65 -20.19
CA GLU A 118 -6.00 -9.29 -19.32
C GLU A 118 -5.80 -8.96 -17.84
N ASN A 119 -4.55 -8.76 -17.38
CA ASN A 119 -4.25 -8.33 -16.02
C ASN A 119 -4.55 -6.84 -15.83
N LEU A 120 -4.23 -6.01 -16.82
CA LEU A 120 -4.58 -4.59 -16.81
C LEU A 120 -6.11 -4.41 -16.75
N ARG A 121 -6.86 -5.14 -17.59
CA ARG A 121 -8.33 -5.11 -17.56
C ARG A 121 -8.87 -5.54 -16.20
N TYR A 122 -8.34 -6.63 -15.64
CA TYR A 122 -8.72 -7.10 -14.32
C TYR A 122 -8.56 -6.01 -13.26
N LEU A 123 -7.43 -5.31 -13.23
CA LEU A 123 -7.16 -4.23 -12.27
C LEU A 123 -8.15 -3.06 -12.41
N THR A 124 -8.41 -2.64 -13.65
CA THR A 124 -9.29 -1.48 -13.90
C THR A 124 -10.78 -1.76 -13.65
N GLU A 125 -11.17 -3.05 -13.64
CA GLU A 125 -12.53 -3.49 -13.30
C GLU A 125 -12.74 -3.71 -11.80
N LEU A 126 -11.69 -3.66 -10.97
CA LEU A 126 -11.81 -3.78 -9.52
C LEU A 126 -12.58 -2.61 -8.91
N PRO A 127 -13.40 -2.85 -7.87
CA PRO A 127 -14.06 -1.77 -7.14
C PRO A 127 -13.06 -0.92 -6.37
N HIS A 128 -13.43 0.32 -6.07
CA HIS A 128 -12.64 1.21 -5.21
C HIS A 128 -12.84 0.91 -3.73
N THR A 129 -14.05 0.47 -3.37
CA THR A 129 -14.43 0.17 -1.98
C THR A 129 -15.35 -1.04 -1.96
N LEU A 130 -15.37 -1.76 -0.85
CA LEU A 130 -16.30 -2.85 -0.60
C LEU A 130 -16.82 -2.77 0.84
N ASP A 131 -18.13 -2.96 0.98
CA ASP A 131 -18.80 -3.21 2.27
C ASP A 131 -19.40 -4.61 2.23
N PHE A 132 -19.01 -5.47 3.18
CA PHE A 132 -19.49 -6.83 3.23
C PHE A 132 -19.44 -7.38 4.66
N SER A 133 -20.01 -8.55 4.88
CA SER A 133 -19.93 -9.28 6.14
C SER A 133 -19.24 -10.61 5.96
N ILE A 134 -18.37 -10.97 6.90
CA ILE A 134 -17.68 -12.26 6.93
C ILE A 134 -17.56 -12.76 8.37
N GLY A 135 -17.93 -13.99 8.65
CA GLY A 135 -17.93 -14.53 10.00
C GLY A 135 -18.75 -13.71 11.01
N GLY A 136 -19.81 -13.01 10.55
CA GLY A 136 -20.64 -12.13 11.36
C GLY A 136 -20.06 -10.74 11.63
N ALA A 137 -18.80 -10.48 11.26
CA ALA A 137 -18.19 -9.16 11.35
C ALA A 137 -18.49 -8.32 10.10
N ARG A 138 -18.83 -7.02 10.30
CA ARG A 138 -18.97 -6.06 9.20
C ARG A 138 -17.60 -5.53 8.81
N ILE A 139 -17.28 -5.57 7.53
CA ILE A 139 -16.02 -5.10 6.97
C ILE A 139 -16.28 -3.92 6.04
N HIS A 140 -15.55 -2.85 6.27
CA HIS A 140 -15.45 -1.67 5.43
C HIS A 140 -14.03 -1.68 4.82
N LEU A 141 -13.94 -1.81 3.49
CA LEU A 141 -12.67 -1.91 2.78
C LEU A 141 -12.53 -0.76 1.79
N ALA A 142 -11.50 0.05 1.96
CA ALA A 142 -11.05 1.08 1.02
C ALA A 142 -9.52 1.12 1.03
N HIS A 143 -8.90 1.71 0.01
CA HIS A 143 -7.43 1.77 -0.01
C HIS A 143 -6.87 2.80 0.98
N SER A 144 -7.57 3.89 1.22
CA SER A 144 -7.16 4.99 2.12
C SER A 144 -8.17 5.20 3.26
N LEU A 145 -7.67 5.52 4.45
CA LEU A 145 -8.49 5.89 5.61
C LEU A 145 -9.27 7.19 5.36
N ASP A 146 -8.77 8.07 4.49
CA ASP A 146 -9.43 9.32 4.09
C ASP A 146 -10.81 9.09 3.44
N ASN A 147 -11.09 7.85 3.02
CA ASN A 147 -12.41 7.48 2.53
C ASN A 147 -13.53 7.64 3.58
N TRP A 148 -13.19 7.52 4.84
CA TRP A 148 -14.15 7.64 5.97
C TRP A 148 -13.85 8.84 6.87
N ILE A 149 -12.59 9.23 7.00
CA ILE A 149 -12.13 10.35 7.82
C ILE A 149 -11.29 11.27 6.94
N PRO A 150 -11.90 12.29 6.32
CA PRO A 150 -11.19 13.18 5.39
C PRO A 150 -9.93 13.80 6.02
N ASP A 151 -8.87 13.90 5.24
CA ASP A 151 -7.55 14.44 5.62
C ASP A 151 -6.89 13.73 6.81
N CYS A 152 -7.36 12.53 7.16
CA CYS A 152 -6.84 11.77 8.29
C CYS A 152 -5.38 11.35 8.07
N GLU A 153 -5.08 10.81 6.89
CA GLU A 153 -3.74 10.30 6.59
C GLU A 153 -2.70 11.41 6.58
N SER A 154 -2.99 12.58 6.01
CA SER A 154 -2.08 13.73 6.03
C SER A 154 -1.79 14.22 7.45
N ARG A 155 -2.73 14.07 8.38
CA ARG A 155 -2.57 14.45 9.80
C ARG A 155 -1.86 13.38 10.62
N LEU A 156 -2.11 12.10 10.34
CA LEU A 156 -1.41 10.97 10.99
C LEU A 156 0.01 10.81 10.44
N TRP A 157 0.19 11.12 9.16
CA TRP A 157 1.39 10.86 8.37
C TRP A 157 2.00 12.13 7.77
N GLY A 158 1.71 13.28 8.35
CA GLY A 158 2.17 14.58 7.86
C GLY A 158 3.68 14.79 8.01
N PRO A 159 4.20 15.96 7.58
CA PRO A 159 5.63 16.25 7.55
C PRO A 159 6.37 15.97 8.86
N ASP A 160 5.74 16.24 10.01
CA ASP A 160 6.34 15.98 11.32
C ASP A 160 6.58 14.49 11.58
N VAL A 161 5.66 13.61 11.16
CA VAL A 161 5.81 12.15 11.32
C VAL A 161 6.88 11.64 10.38
N ILE A 162 6.85 12.08 9.11
CA ILE A 162 7.85 11.72 8.10
C ILE A 162 9.24 12.24 8.52
N ALA A 163 9.34 13.47 9.02
CA ALA A 163 10.61 14.05 9.50
C ALA A 163 11.19 13.25 10.68
N LYS A 164 10.34 12.75 11.59
CA LYS A 164 10.76 11.85 12.69
C LYS A 164 11.33 10.53 12.20
N GLN A 165 10.82 9.96 11.11
CA GLN A 165 11.41 8.77 10.49
C GLN A 165 12.85 9.02 10.03
N PHE A 166 13.15 10.25 9.57
CA PHE A 166 14.49 10.60 9.12
C PHE A 166 15.44 10.94 10.26
N ALA A 167 14.94 11.56 11.33
CA ALA A 167 15.76 11.92 12.49
C ALA A 167 16.18 10.70 13.32
N ASP A 168 15.33 9.66 13.38
CA ASP A 168 15.60 8.46 14.18
C ASP A 168 16.07 7.31 13.28
N THR A 169 17.32 6.89 13.46
CA THR A 169 17.92 5.76 12.75
C THR A 169 17.50 4.40 13.29
N GLN A 170 16.89 4.36 14.47
CA GLN A 170 16.48 3.13 15.15
C GLN A 170 14.98 3.16 15.51
N LEU A 171 14.12 3.25 14.50
CA LEU A 171 12.69 3.10 14.75
C LEU A 171 12.37 1.68 15.20
N LEU A 172 11.88 1.59 16.43
CA LEU A 172 11.34 0.33 16.95
C LEU A 172 9.96 0.04 16.32
N PRO A 173 9.56 -1.23 16.22
CA PRO A 173 8.29 -1.63 15.61
C PRO A 173 7.07 -0.82 16.08
N ASP A 174 7.03 -0.45 17.36
CA ASP A 174 5.90 0.24 17.95
C ASP A 174 6.00 1.77 17.93
N THR A 175 7.09 2.35 17.41
CA THR A 175 7.31 3.81 17.50
C THR A 175 6.27 4.58 16.69
N LEU A 176 6.09 4.23 15.42
CA LEU A 176 5.13 4.91 14.55
C LEU A 176 3.68 4.54 14.89
N SER A 177 3.41 3.26 15.12
CA SER A 177 2.08 2.80 15.53
C SER A 177 1.67 3.41 16.87
N GLY A 178 2.60 3.56 17.81
CA GLY A 178 2.38 4.23 19.08
C GLY A 178 2.09 5.74 18.92
N HIS A 179 2.79 6.40 18.00
CA HIS A 179 2.53 7.81 17.67
C HIS A 179 1.13 7.99 17.06
N ILE A 180 0.77 7.18 16.08
CA ILE A 180 -0.56 7.18 15.44
C ILE A 180 -1.65 6.97 16.50
N ARG A 181 -1.51 5.95 17.34
CA ARG A 181 -2.43 5.68 18.45
C ARG A 181 -2.58 6.89 19.38
N SER A 182 -1.47 7.51 19.75
CA SER A 182 -1.48 8.70 20.62
C SER A 182 -2.23 9.87 19.99
N LEU A 183 -2.12 10.07 18.67
CA LEU A 183 -2.90 11.10 17.97
C LEU A 183 -4.39 10.77 17.96
N LEU A 184 -4.74 9.53 17.60
CA LEU A 184 -6.14 9.07 17.58
C LEU A 184 -6.81 9.19 18.97
N GLU A 185 -6.07 9.00 20.06
CA GLU A 185 -6.59 9.06 21.42
C GLU A 185 -6.67 10.47 22.00
N ARG A 186 -5.80 11.40 21.57
CA ARG A 186 -5.64 12.72 22.20
C ARG A 186 -6.18 13.88 21.38
N ASP A 187 -6.25 13.75 20.07
CA ASP A 187 -6.76 14.83 19.21
C ASP A 187 -8.29 14.80 19.20
N PRO A 188 -8.95 15.86 19.69
CA PRO A 188 -10.43 15.91 19.78
C PRO A 188 -11.11 15.73 18.42
N SER A 189 -10.51 16.20 17.33
CA SER A 189 -11.11 16.08 15.99
C SER A 189 -11.05 14.65 15.46
N PHE A 190 -10.01 13.86 15.81
CA PHE A 190 -10.01 12.43 15.54
C PHE A 190 -11.04 11.70 16.40
N GLN A 191 -11.16 12.04 17.68
CA GLN A 191 -12.18 11.45 18.55
C GLN A 191 -13.60 11.72 18.04
N ASP A 192 -13.87 12.92 17.55
CA ASP A 192 -15.16 13.28 16.95
C ASP A 192 -15.43 12.46 15.69
N ALA A 193 -14.46 12.41 14.76
CA ALA A 193 -14.56 11.62 13.55
C ALA A 193 -14.76 10.12 13.84
N LEU A 194 -13.98 9.55 14.77
CA LEU A 194 -14.11 8.15 15.19
C LEU A 194 -15.47 7.85 15.81
N SER A 195 -16.07 8.82 16.51
CA SER A 195 -17.39 8.67 17.10
C SER A 195 -18.50 8.53 16.05
N GLY A 196 -18.31 9.11 14.86
CA GLY A 196 -19.23 9.07 13.73
C GLY A 196 -19.18 7.78 12.91
N LEU A 197 -18.14 6.95 13.07
CA LEU A 197 -18.02 5.71 12.32
C LEU A 197 -19.09 4.68 12.74
N GLU A 198 -19.59 3.89 11.80
CA GLU A 198 -20.42 2.72 12.11
C GLU A 198 -19.59 1.62 12.79
N GLU A 199 -20.24 0.70 13.52
CA GLU A 199 -19.53 -0.46 14.06
C GLU A 199 -19.05 -1.38 12.95
N GLY A 200 -17.80 -1.86 13.04
CA GLY A 200 -17.17 -2.72 12.05
C GLY A 200 -15.66 -2.62 12.04
N ILE A 201 -15.08 -3.29 11.06
CA ILE A 201 -13.64 -3.33 10.83
C ILE A 201 -13.34 -2.50 9.57
N TYR A 202 -12.56 -1.47 9.70
CA TYR A 202 -12.12 -0.58 8.64
C TYR A 202 -10.72 -1.02 8.19
N LEU A 203 -10.63 -1.57 6.99
CA LEU A 203 -9.39 -2.09 6.41
C LEU A 203 -8.91 -1.15 5.31
N PHE A 204 -7.64 -0.78 5.36
CA PHE A 204 -7.03 0.15 4.40
C PHE A 204 -5.51 -0.07 4.32
N GLY A 205 -4.82 0.58 3.38
CA GLY A 205 -3.37 0.53 3.15
C GLY A 205 -2.79 1.93 2.98
N HIS A 206 -2.18 2.20 1.83
CA HIS A 206 -1.74 3.50 1.31
C HIS A 206 -0.56 4.15 2.02
N THR A 207 -0.53 4.20 3.34
CA THR A 207 0.56 4.85 4.10
C THR A 207 1.79 3.98 4.32
N HIS A 208 1.72 2.70 3.93
CA HIS A 208 2.79 1.70 4.08
C HIS A 208 3.26 1.46 5.51
N VAL A 209 2.50 1.91 6.50
CA VAL A 209 2.81 1.77 7.93
C VAL A 209 1.84 0.79 8.55
N GLN A 210 2.40 -0.26 9.17
CA GLN A 210 1.59 -1.26 9.85
C GLN A 210 1.09 -0.75 11.20
N TRP A 211 -0.23 -0.74 11.40
CA TRP A 211 -0.84 -0.43 12.68
C TRP A 211 -2.29 -0.93 12.77
N SER A 212 -2.76 -1.10 14.00
CA SER A 212 -4.15 -1.38 14.28
C SER A 212 -4.60 -0.62 15.54
N TYR A 213 -5.87 -0.23 15.55
CA TYR A 213 -6.47 0.51 16.66
C TYR A 213 -7.91 0.08 16.89
N LYS A 214 -8.25 -0.26 18.12
CA LYS A 214 -9.62 -0.47 18.56
C LYS A 214 -10.13 0.79 19.25
N VAL A 215 -11.21 1.35 18.76
CA VAL A 215 -11.83 2.53 19.39
C VAL A 215 -12.38 2.14 20.75
N THR A 216 -11.96 2.89 21.78
CA THR A 216 -12.33 2.61 23.18
C THR A 216 -13.85 2.64 23.37
N GLY A 217 -14.39 1.58 23.96
CA GLY A 217 -15.83 1.46 24.25
C GLY A 217 -16.74 1.17 23.05
N ARG A 218 -16.17 0.91 21.85
CA ARG A 218 -16.92 0.62 20.62
C ARG A 218 -16.40 -0.63 19.92
N ASN A 219 -17.23 -1.24 19.08
CA ASN A 219 -16.82 -2.32 18.18
C ASN A 219 -16.35 -1.76 16.83
N VAL A 220 -15.47 -0.76 16.87
CA VAL A 220 -14.85 -0.14 15.71
C VAL A 220 -13.36 -0.42 15.76
N TYR A 221 -12.85 -0.97 14.66
CA TYR A 221 -11.45 -1.35 14.51
C TYR A 221 -10.90 -0.71 13.24
N LEU A 222 -9.77 -0.03 13.35
CA LEU A 222 -8.99 0.49 12.23
C LEU A 222 -7.78 -0.41 12.02
N VAL A 223 -7.54 -0.88 10.80
CA VAL A 223 -6.44 -1.80 10.50
C VAL A 223 -5.76 -1.42 9.20
N ASN A 224 -4.50 -1.03 9.31
CA ASN A 224 -3.58 -0.94 8.19
C ASN A 224 -2.59 -2.10 8.29
N PRO A 225 -2.59 -3.06 7.35
CA PRO A 225 -1.67 -4.19 7.38
C PRO A 225 -0.22 -3.79 7.09
N GLY A 226 0.04 -2.53 6.73
CA GLY A 226 1.29 -2.07 6.17
C GLY A 226 1.46 -2.47 4.71
N SER A 227 2.58 -2.09 4.11
CA SER A 227 2.90 -2.46 2.73
C SER A 227 3.62 -3.80 2.68
N CYS A 228 3.01 -4.77 2.01
CA CYS A 228 3.62 -6.06 1.75
C CYS A 228 4.91 -5.93 0.93
N GLY A 229 4.93 -5.02 -0.06
CA GLY A 229 6.03 -4.89 -1.02
C GLY A 229 7.05 -3.80 -0.72
N LEU A 230 6.62 -2.72 -0.06
CA LEU A 230 7.43 -1.52 0.19
C LEU A 230 7.09 -0.90 1.55
N PRO A 231 7.38 -1.56 2.69
CA PRO A 231 7.10 -0.99 4.00
C PRO A 231 7.93 0.28 4.26
N LEU A 232 7.30 1.31 4.85
CA LEU A 232 7.89 2.61 5.15
C LEU A 232 7.84 2.97 6.63
N ASP A 233 7.78 1.97 7.49
CA ASP A 233 7.64 2.11 8.96
C ASP A 233 8.96 1.99 9.73
N GLY A 234 10.09 2.06 9.03
CA GLY A 234 11.43 2.02 9.63
C GLY A 234 11.88 0.63 10.07
N ILE A 235 11.06 -0.40 9.86
CA ILE A 235 11.38 -1.78 10.23
C ILE A 235 12.00 -2.47 9.03
N ILE A 236 13.30 -2.70 9.10
CA ILE A 236 14.08 -3.40 8.09
C ILE A 236 13.98 -4.93 8.28
N ASP A 237 14.30 -5.69 7.24
CA ASP A 237 14.43 -7.16 7.23
C ASP A 237 13.11 -7.95 7.40
N SER A 238 11.97 -7.31 7.25
CA SER A 238 10.67 -7.98 7.31
C SER A 238 9.64 -7.29 6.43
N VAL A 239 8.61 -8.04 6.03
CA VAL A 239 7.43 -7.54 5.34
C VAL A 239 6.17 -7.80 6.16
N PRO A 240 5.26 -6.83 6.22
CA PRO A 240 4.07 -6.91 7.06
C PRO A 240 2.85 -7.45 6.30
N TYR A 241 1.92 -8.02 7.05
CA TYR A 241 0.51 -8.20 6.73
C TYR A 241 -0.28 -8.31 8.03
N ALA A 242 -1.62 -8.29 7.99
CA ALA A 242 -2.43 -8.48 9.18
C ALA A 242 -3.23 -9.79 9.11
N VAL A 243 -3.53 -10.37 10.26
CA VAL A 243 -4.43 -11.51 10.40
C VAL A 243 -5.60 -11.10 11.29
N LEU A 244 -6.82 -11.19 10.74
CA LEU A 244 -8.03 -11.09 11.51
C LEU A 244 -8.45 -12.50 11.91
N THR A 245 -8.71 -12.70 13.19
CA THR A 245 -9.27 -13.93 13.73
C THR A 245 -10.67 -13.62 14.27
N ILE A 246 -11.69 -14.22 13.67
CA ILE A 246 -13.09 -14.07 14.06
C ILE A 246 -13.54 -15.40 14.67
N ARG A 247 -14.07 -15.36 15.89
CA ARG A 247 -14.61 -16.53 16.59
C ARG A 247 -16.12 -16.61 16.43
N GLU A 248 -16.67 -17.79 16.47
CA GLU A 248 -18.13 -18.02 16.44
C GLU A 248 -18.86 -17.29 17.60
N SER A 249 -18.15 -17.03 18.70
CA SER A 249 -18.64 -16.19 19.80
C SER A 249 -18.83 -14.70 19.45
N GLY A 250 -18.35 -14.26 18.27
CA GLY A 250 -18.27 -12.84 17.88
C GLY A 250 -17.02 -12.13 18.42
N GLU A 251 -16.16 -12.84 19.15
CA GLU A 251 -14.87 -12.30 19.57
C GLU A 251 -13.95 -12.16 18.38
N MET A 252 -13.21 -11.03 18.34
CA MET A 252 -12.30 -10.71 17.25
C MET A 252 -10.92 -10.33 17.79
N GLU A 253 -9.90 -10.82 17.11
CA GLU A 253 -8.49 -10.55 17.39
C GLU A 253 -7.82 -10.05 16.10
N ILE A 254 -6.94 -9.07 16.22
CA ILE A 254 -6.13 -8.54 15.13
C ILE A 254 -4.65 -8.77 15.50
N GLU A 255 -3.96 -9.49 14.64
CA GLU A 255 -2.52 -9.73 14.74
C GLU A 255 -1.80 -8.97 13.63
N ASN A 256 -0.91 -8.05 13.98
CA ASN A 256 0.04 -7.43 13.07
C ASN A 256 1.22 -8.39 12.89
N VAL A 257 1.27 -9.06 11.74
CA VAL A 257 2.28 -10.09 11.45
C VAL A 257 3.41 -9.48 10.65
N ARG A 258 4.64 -9.89 10.97
CA ARG A 258 5.82 -9.60 10.17
C ARG A 258 6.59 -10.88 9.92
N ILE A 259 7.00 -11.05 8.66
CA ILE A 259 7.79 -12.21 8.24
C ILE A 259 9.15 -11.77 7.74
N PRO A 260 10.21 -12.53 8.02
CA PRO A 260 11.55 -12.22 7.53
C PRO A 260 11.58 -12.12 6.01
N PHE A 261 12.27 -11.10 5.49
CA PHE A 261 12.43 -10.86 4.06
C PHE A 261 13.85 -10.38 3.75
N ASP A 262 14.52 -11.04 2.80
CA ASP A 262 15.85 -10.67 2.37
C ASP A 262 15.81 -9.49 1.38
N LYS A 263 15.79 -8.28 1.93
CA LYS A 263 15.79 -7.05 1.16
C LYS A 263 17.03 -6.87 0.30
N GLN A 264 18.19 -7.35 0.77
CA GLN A 264 19.43 -7.21 0.00
C GLN A 264 19.37 -8.07 -1.26
N GLN A 265 18.91 -9.31 -1.13
CA GLN A 265 18.72 -10.18 -2.30
C GLN A 265 17.72 -9.56 -3.28
N TYR A 266 16.60 -9.04 -2.80
CA TYR A 266 15.60 -8.39 -3.65
C TYR A 266 16.13 -7.10 -4.30
N ALA A 267 16.89 -6.28 -3.57
CA ALA A 267 17.52 -5.07 -4.09
C ALA A 267 18.52 -5.40 -5.22
N ASP A 268 19.28 -6.48 -5.08
CA ASP A 268 20.22 -6.91 -6.09
C ASP A 268 19.50 -7.47 -7.34
N GLN A 269 18.39 -8.17 -7.16
CA GLN A 269 17.51 -8.56 -8.28
C GLN A 269 16.93 -7.34 -8.99
N LEU A 270 16.38 -6.35 -8.26
CA LEU A 270 15.82 -5.13 -8.83
C LEU A 270 16.81 -4.42 -9.74
N LYS A 271 18.07 -4.29 -9.32
CA LYS A 271 19.14 -3.63 -10.10
C LYS A 271 19.43 -4.31 -11.45
N THR A 272 19.07 -5.57 -11.62
CA THR A 272 19.28 -6.33 -12.87
C THR A 272 18.12 -6.25 -13.85
N THR A 273 17.01 -5.61 -13.48
CA THR A 273 15.79 -5.54 -14.28
C THR A 273 15.79 -4.38 -15.27
N THR A 274 14.98 -4.48 -16.32
CA THR A 274 14.75 -3.38 -17.26
C THR A 274 14.05 -2.21 -16.59
N GLN A 275 13.23 -2.44 -15.57
CA GLN A 275 12.62 -1.39 -14.77
C GLN A 275 13.69 -0.47 -14.16
N PHE A 276 14.77 -1.03 -13.61
CA PHE A 276 15.82 -0.24 -12.97
C PHE A 276 16.52 0.71 -13.93
N THR A 277 16.62 0.34 -15.19
CA THR A 277 17.24 1.16 -16.24
C THR A 277 16.25 2.13 -16.90
N GLU A 278 15.04 1.66 -17.22
CA GLU A 278 14.05 2.45 -17.95
C GLU A 278 13.28 3.44 -17.06
N ALA A 279 12.96 3.04 -15.82
CA ALA A 279 12.34 3.92 -14.84
C ALA A 279 13.36 4.66 -13.95
N ASN A 280 14.64 4.45 -14.18
CA ASN A 280 15.85 5.09 -13.66
C ASN A 280 15.70 5.80 -12.29
N VAL A 281 15.27 7.08 -12.26
CA VAL A 281 15.16 7.87 -11.02
C VAL A 281 14.17 7.23 -10.04
N TRP A 282 13.00 6.82 -10.50
CA TRP A 282 12.02 6.13 -9.67
C TRP A 282 12.60 4.90 -9.00
N SER A 283 13.22 4.03 -9.79
CA SER A 283 13.80 2.79 -9.28
C SER A 283 14.90 3.01 -8.24
N ARG A 284 15.65 4.11 -8.37
CA ARG A 284 16.69 4.50 -7.39
C ARG A 284 16.09 5.01 -6.10
N VAL A 285 15.02 5.83 -6.18
CA VAL A 285 14.31 6.33 -4.99
C VAL A 285 13.64 5.17 -4.26
N ILE A 286 12.91 4.30 -4.98
CA ILE A 286 12.28 3.10 -4.42
C ILE A 286 13.32 2.14 -3.81
N LEU A 287 14.47 1.95 -4.46
CA LEU A 287 15.53 1.15 -3.88
C LEU A 287 16.00 1.73 -2.52
N ARG A 288 16.08 3.06 -2.40
CA ARG A 288 16.42 3.71 -1.15
C ARG A 288 15.36 3.50 -0.09
N GLU A 289 14.08 3.63 -0.43
CA GLU A 289 12.96 3.33 0.46
C GLU A 289 12.99 1.88 0.92
N LEU A 290 13.15 0.94 0.00
CA LEU A 290 13.26 -0.47 0.30
C LEU A 290 14.37 -0.75 1.32
N MET A 291 15.57 -0.19 1.11
CA MET A 291 16.73 -0.46 1.96
C MET A 291 16.61 0.18 3.34
N THR A 292 15.96 1.33 3.45
CA THR A 292 15.81 2.06 4.71
C THR A 292 14.49 1.83 5.42
N ALA A 293 13.50 1.26 4.73
CA ALA A 293 12.09 1.19 5.14
C ALA A 293 11.54 2.58 5.53
N ARG A 294 11.90 3.63 4.80
CA ARG A 294 11.54 5.02 5.08
C ARG A 294 11.09 5.72 3.83
N GLU A 295 10.21 6.68 4.02
CA GLU A 295 9.74 7.58 2.97
C GLU A 295 10.91 8.41 2.39
N HIS A 296 11.09 8.35 1.10
CA HIS A 296 12.02 9.17 0.34
C HIS A 296 11.39 9.83 -0.87
N LEU A 297 10.33 9.21 -1.41
CA LEU A 297 9.70 9.67 -2.63
C LEU A 297 9.03 11.05 -2.45
N THR A 298 8.27 11.23 -1.38
CA THR A 298 7.63 12.52 -1.08
C THR A 298 8.67 13.64 -0.96
N PHE A 299 9.77 13.39 -0.25
CA PHE A 299 10.85 14.37 -0.13
C PHE A 299 11.55 14.68 -1.46
N PHE A 300 11.73 13.64 -2.29
CA PHE A 300 12.28 13.86 -3.62
C PHE A 300 11.30 14.62 -4.53
N LEU A 301 10.01 14.35 -4.46
CA LEU A 301 9.00 15.11 -5.22
C LEU A 301 8.99 16.59 -4.82
N GLU A 302 9.06 16.90 -3.53
CA GLU A 302 9.19 18.28 -3.04
C GLU A 302 10.47 18.94 -3.54
N TYR A 303 11.59 18.23 -3.50
CA TYR A 303 12.86 18.72 -4.02
C TYR A 303 12.80 18.98 -5.52
N ALA A 304 12.22 18.07 -6.29
CA ALA A 304 12.04 18.22 -7.74
C ALA A 304 11.18 19.43 -8.09
N GLU A 305 10.14 19.71 -7.30
CA GLU A 305 9.31 20.91 -7.44
C GLU A 305 10.11 22.18 -7.19
N GLN A 306 10.93 22.22 -6.12
CA GLN A 306 11.79 23.36 -5.82
C GLN A 306 12.87 23.56 -6.90
N TYR A 307 13.45 22.46 -7.39
CA TYR A 307 14.42 22.46 -8.47
C TYR A 307 13.83 23.03 -9.76
N ALA A 308 12.67 22.53 -10.18
CA ALA A 308 11.97 22.99 -11.39
C ALA A 308 11.64 24.49 -11.32
N ARG A 309 11.18 24.98 -10.16
CA ARG A 309 10.97 26.41 -9.94
C ARG A 309 12.26 27.23 -10.08
N LYS A 310 13.38 26.74 -9.54
CA LYS A 310 14.69 27.39 -9.61
C LYS A 310 15.20 27.55 -11.05
N ILE A 311 14.91 26.56 -11.92
CA ILE A 311 15.30 26.59 -13.33
C ILE A 311 14.21 27.19 -14.25
N ASN A 312 13.09 27.68 -13.66
CA ASN A 312 11.93 28.20 -14.37
C ASN A 312 11.30 27.18 -15.35
N ASP A 313 11.23 25.89 -14.99
CA ASP A 313 10.53 24.86 -15.75
C ASP A 313 9.09 24.69 -15.24
N PRO A 314 8.07 25.19 -15.98
CA PRO A 314 6.66 25.06 -15.59
C PRO A 314 6.05 23.71 -15.99
N ARG A 315 6.79 22.86 -16.72
CA ARG A 315 6.25 21.62 -17.29
C ARG A 315 5.89 20.61 -16.21
N ARG A 316 4.68 20.07 -16.31
CA ARG A 316 4.19 18.94 -15.49
C ARG A 316 3.43 17.96 -16.40
N PRO A 317 3.69 16.64 -16.29
CA PRO A 317 4.80 16.01 -15.55
C PRO A 317 6.19 16.48 -16.02
N TYR A 318 7.22 16.30 -15.18
CA TYR A 318 8.59 16.74 -15.50
C TYR A 318 9.17 16.01 -16.71
N SER A 319 9.95 16.73 -17.52
CA SER A 319 10.75 16.12 -18.59
C SER A 319 11.80 15.16 -18.01
N VAL A 320 12.37 14.29 -18.85
CA VAL A 320 13.49 13.42 -18.46
C VAL A 320 14.66 14.26 -17.92
N GLU A 321 15.00 15.35 -18.62
CA GLU A 321 16.12 16.21 -18.23
C GLU A 321 15.93 16.84 -16.84
N THR A 322 14.77 17.47 -16.61
CA THR A 322 14.45 18.09 -15.31
C THR A 322 14.41 17.05 -14.20
N TRP A 323 13.77 15.89 -14.44
CA TRP A 323 13.61 14.81 -13.48
C TRP A 323 14.96 14.22 -13.04
N GLU A 324 15.83 13.88 -14.01
CA GLU A 324 17.16 13.34 -13.73
C GLU A 324 18.11 14.37 -13.10
N SER A 325 18.03 15.65 -13.53
CA SER A 325 18.87 16.71 -12.96
C SER A 325 18.48 17.03 -11.52
N ALA A 326 17.18 17.06 -11.23
CA ALA A 326 16.67 17.21 -9.87
C ALA A 326 17.15 16.06 -8.97
N TYR A 327 17.10 14.81 -9.46
CA TYR A 327 17.58 13.65 -8.71
C TYR A 327 19.07 13.73 -8.41
N LYS A 328 19.90 14.07 -9.39
CA LYS A 328 21.35 14.23 -9.20
C LYS A 328 21.69 15.29 -8.15
N ALA A 329 20.98 16.42 -8.19
CA ALA A 329 21.17 17.47 -7.21
C ALA A 329 20.72 17.03 -5.81
N TRP A 330 19.56 16.37 -5.70
CA TRP A 330 19.06 15.84 -4.44
C TRP A 330 19.99 14.80 -3.81
N GLU A 331 20.52 13.87 -4.60
CA GLU A 331 21.47 12.86 -4.15
C GLU A 331 22.78 13.49 -3.62
N GLN A 332 23.28 14.54 -4.29
CA GLN A 332 24.44 15.29 -3.83
C GLN A 332 24.19 16.00 -2.49
N ASP A 333 23.02 16.62 -2.33
CA ASP A 333 22.65 17.29 -1.08
C ASP A 333 22.50 16.29 0.09
N LEU A 334 22.01 15.07 -0.19
CA LEU A 334 21.93 14.01 0.82
C LEU A 334 23.32 13.54 1.27
N LEU A 335 24.26 13.38 0.32
CA LEU A 335 25.65 12.99 0.64
C LEU A 335 26.41 14.03 1.44
N GLN A 336 26.05 15.32 1.32
CA GLN A 336 26.67 16.39 2.09
C GLN A 336 26.14 16.49 3.52
N LYS A 337 24.96 15.94 3.79
CA LYS A 337 24.31 15.95 5.11
C LYS A 337 24.58 14.68 5.93
N ALA A 338 25.06 13.62 5.30
CA ALA A 338 25.42 12.34 5.92
C ALA A 338 26.87 12.36 6.42
#